data_bfe63670ebdc94f113df8240e8a1de59
#
_entry.id   bfe63670ebdc94f113df8240e8a1de59
#
_cell.length_a   1.000
_cell.length_b   1.000
_cell.length_c   1.000
_cell.angle_alpha   90.00
_cell.angle_beta   90.00
_cell.angle_gamma   90.00
#
_symmetry.space_group_name_H-M   'P 1'
#
loop_
_entity.id
_entity.type
_entity.pdbx_description
1 polymer ?
#
loop_
_entity_poly.entity_id
_entity_poly.type
_entity_poly.pdbx_seq_one_letter_code
_entity_poly.pdbx_strand_id
1 'polypeptide(L)'
;MFEHIIGNEKIKKELINTVNLNKYSHSYLFVGTSGIGKKLIAREFAKMILCEGENKYCNKCKSCVEFDSNNNPDFQEIVPEGSNVKIDQIRQMQSKVYESPIISRKKVYIIDDADLMTKEAQNCLLKTLEEPPEFVTIILIGSNESSFLSTIKSRCIILNFEDIDSANIKSFMMENFPKDNILENIIEAANGSIGKAILLKDKQELYTSIDKIFNNIESLSLIDTLNTADIIYKSQEDKYDILEYINIILYKKLKNNMNYLNTINIVEDAKKRLKANSNYNMTIDNLIMTIWEEIH
;
A
#
# COMPACT_ATOMS: atom_id res chain seq x y z
N MET A 1 11.89 16.87 -8.00
CA MET A 1 12.16 15.71 -7.13
C MET A 1 11.00 15.56 -6.14
N PHE A 2 10.35 14.46 -6.04
CA PHE A 2 9.29 14.16 -5.06
C PHE A 2 8.12 15.16 -4.91
N GLU A 3 8.04 16.20 -5.72
CA GLU A 3 7.04 17.31 -5.58
C GLU A 3 5.60 16.82 -5.69
N HIS A 4 5.39 15.77 -6.49
CA HIS A 4 4.08 15.16 -6.70
C HIS A 4 3.75 14.05 -5.69
N ILE A 5 4.67 13.74 -4.76
CA ILE A 5 4.48 12.70 -3.74
C ILE A 5 4.21 13.36 -2.40
N ILE A 6 3.09 13.04 -1.80
CA ILE A 6 2.65 13.60 -0.51
C ILE A 6 3.18 12.78 0.65
N GLY A 7 3.55 13.44 1.74
CA GLY A 7 4.00 12.81 2.99
C GLY A 7 5.46 12.36 2.98
N ASN A 8 5.90 11.84 4.12
CA ASN A 8 7.23 11.28 4.34
C ASN A 8 8.40 12.25 4.03
N GLU A 9 8.24 13.53 4.39
CA GLU A 9 9.19 14.60 4.07
C GLU A 9 10.60 14.36 4.64
N LYS A 10 10.69 13.71 5.80
CA LYS A 10 11.99 13.36 6.42
C LYS A 10 12.76 12.37 5.54
N ILE A 11 12.09 11.31 5.10
CA ILE A 11 12.68 10.29 4.23
C ILE A 11 13.10 10.90 2.89
N LYS A 12 12.26 11.71 2.27
CA LYS A 12 12.60 12.42 1.02
C LYS A 12 13.87 13.25 1.16
N LYS A 13 13.98 14.06 2.24
CA LYS A 13 15.17 14.86 2.52
C LYS A 13 16.41 14.00 2.74
N GLU A 14 16.29 12.90 3.47
CA GLU A 14 17.38 11.96 3.70
C GLU A 14 17.88 11.34 2.39
N LEU A 15 16.97 10.87 1.53
CA LEU A 15 17.31 10.30 0.23
C LEU A 15 17.97 11.34 -0.70
N ILE A 16 17.47 12.58 -0.73
CA ILE A 16 18.11 13.67 -1.50
C ILE A 16 19.53 13.93 -1.00
N ASN A 17 19.72 14.00 0.32
CA ASN A 17 21.05 14.24 0.90
C ASN A 17 22.01 13.08 0.58
N THR A 18 21.53 11.85 0.63
CA THR A 18 22.28 10.64 0.26
C THR A 18 22.77 10.72 -1.18
N VAL A 19 21.90 11.15 -2.10
CA VAL A 19 22.22 11.35 -3.52
C VAL A 19 23.24 12.46 -3.72
N ASN A 20 23.03 13.61 -3.10
CA ASN A 20 23.93 14.77 -3.23
C ASN A 20 25.35 14.49 -2.72
N LEU A 21 25.46 13.65 -1.68
CA LEU A 21 26.74 13.23 -1.11
C LEU A 21 27.37 12.05 -1.83
N ASN A 22 26.71 11.45 -2.82
CA ASN A 22 27.09 10.18 -3.47
C ASN A 22 27.36 9.03 -2.47
N LYS A 23 26.63 9.01 -1.34
CA LYS A 23 26.80 8.02 -0.26
C LYS A 23 25.63 7.02 -0.23
N TYR A 24 25.40 6.36 -1.36
CA TYR A 24 24.36 5.32 -1.44
C TYR A 24 24.77 4.07 -0.67
N SER A 25 23.83 3.48 0.06
CA SER A 25 23.97 2.12 0.54
C SER A 25 23.68 1.13 -0.59
N HIS A 26 24.21 -0.07 -0.46
CA HIS A 26 23.94 -1.17 -1.39
C HIS A 26 22.51 -1.70 -1.26
N SER A 27 21.87 -1.50 -0.11
CA SER A 27 20.54 -2.05 0.13
C SER A 27 19.70 -1.16 1.07
N TYR A 28 18.44 -1.02 0.70
CA TYR A 28 17.41 -0.30 1.45
C TYR A 28 16.19 -1.20 1.64
N LEU A 29 15.51 -1.02 2.76
CA LEU A 29 14.22 -1.65 3.05
C LEU A 29 13.21 -0.54 3.41
N PHE A 30 12.24 -0.30 2.51
CA PHE A 30 11.16 0.66 2.69
C PHE A 30 9.96 -0.07 3.29
N VAL A 31 9.59 0.28 4.52
CA VAL A 31 8.50 -0.36 5.26
C VAL A 31 7.42 0.65 5.59
N GLY A 32 6.16 0.25 5.52
CA GLY A 32 5.00 1.06 5.90
C GLY A 32 3.74 0.59 5.19
N THR A 33 2.59 1.16 5.55
CA THR A 33 1.27 0.81 5.02
C THR A 33 1.26 0.78 3.48
N SER A 34 0.52 -0.14 2.87
CA SER A 34 0.36 -0.19 1.41
C SER A 34 -0.30 1.08 0.88
N GLY A 35 0.14 1.55 -0.29
CA GLY A 35 -0.46 2.72 -0.97
C GLY A 35 -0.08 4.10 -0.42
N ILE A 36 0.90 4.22 0.51
CA ILE A 36 1.39 5.50 1.04
C ILE A 36 2.49 6.16 0.18
N GLY A 37 2.78 5.61 -1.01
CA GLY A 37 3.76 6.20 -1.94
C GLY A 37 5.17 5.63 -1.86
N LYS A 38 5.44 4.52 -1.13
CA LYS A 38 6.77 3.89 -1.02
C LYS A 38 7.39 3.60 -2.39
N LYS A 39 6.62 2.98 -3.28
CA LYS A 39 7.05 2.64 -4.65
C LYS A 39 7.40 3.89 -5.47
N LEU A 40 6.59 4.94 -5.36
CA LEU A 40 6.86 6.21 -6.05
C LEU A 40 8.17 6.83 -5.58
N ILE A 41 8.39 6.88 -4.27
CA ILE A 41 9.65 7.39 -3.69
C ILE A 41 10.83 6.50 -4.10
N ALA A 42 10.68 5.17 -4.10
CA ALA A 42 11.73 4.25 -4.52
C ALA A 42 12.12 4.44 -6.00
N ARG A 43 11.14 4.62 -6.89
CA ARG A 43 11.40 4.89 -8.32
C ARG A 43 12.08 6.23 -8.55
N GLU A 44 11.62 7.31 -7.88
CA GLU A 44 12.28 8.61 -7.94
C GLU A 44 13.72 8.55 -7.41
N PHE A 45 13.94 7.84 -6.30
CA PHE A 45 15.27 7.62 -5.75
C PHE A 45 16.16 6.82 -6.71
N ALA A 46 15.64 5.75 -7.32
CA ALA A 46 16.34 4.99 -8.34
C ALA A 46 16.75 5.88 -9.54
N LYS A 47 15.84 6.73 -10.02
CA LYS A 47 16.11 7.69 -11.10
C LYS A 47 17.23 8.66 -10.74
N MET A 48 17.27 9.13 -9.49
CA MET A 48 18.35 10.00 -9.00
C MET A 48 19.69 9.27 -8.95
N ILE A 49 19.74 8.03 -8.49
CA ILE A 49 20.97 7.23 -8.46
C ILE A 49 21.52 6.99 -9.86
N LEU A 50 20.64 6.69 -10.81
CA LEU A 50 20.98 6.40 -12.21
C LEU A 50 21.31 7.64 -13.04
N CYS A 51 20.98 8.85 -12.56
CA CYS A 51 21.17 10.08 -13.31
C CYS A 51 22.65 10.40 -13.50
N GLU A 52 23.07 10.59 -14.75
CA GLU A 52 24.45 10.94 -15.17
C GLU A 52 24.69 12.45 -15.30
N GLY A 53 23.64 13.29 -15.11
CA GLY A 53 23.78 14.74 -15.13
C GLY A 53 24.51 15.30 -13.91
N GLU A 54 25.10 16.49 -14.02
CA GLU A 54 25.74 17.20 -12.90
C GLU A 54 24.77 17.41 -11.75
N ASN A 55 23.58 17.88 -12.08
CA ASN A 55 22.46 17.92 -11.13
C ASN A 55 21.76 16.54 -11.19
N LYS A 56 21.92 15.75 -10.15
CA LYS A 56 21.16 14.50 -10.01
C LYS A 56 19.67 14.79 -10.15
N TYR A 57 18.96 14.03 -10.99
CA TYR A 57 17.58 14.31 -11.41
C TYR A 57 17.45 15.36 -12.51
N CYS A 58 18.31 15.27 -13.53
CA CYS A 58 18.36 16.27 -14.60
C CYS A 58 17.20 16.15 -15.63
N ASN A 59 16.50 15.03 -15.72
CA ASN A 59 15.44 14.71 -16.69
C ASN A 59 15.84 14.84 -18.18
N LYS A 60 17.14 14.96 -18.48
CA LYS A 60 17.66 15.23 -19.82
C LYS A 60 18.72 14.24 -20.29
N CYS A 61 19.47 13.63 -19.38
CA CYS A 61 20.48 12.65 -19.76
C CYS A 61 19.81 11.37 -20.28
N LYS A 62 20.56 10.59 -21.04
CA LYS A 62 20.06 9.34 -21.64
C LYS A 62 19.45 8.42 -20.59
N SER A 63 20.09 8.28 -19.43
CA SER A 63 19.57 7.43 -18.34
C SER A 63 18.19 7.90 -17.84
N CYS A 64 17.98 9.22 -17.64
CA CYS A 64 16.69 9.74 -17.19
C CYS A 64 15.58 9.52 -18.23
N VAL A 65 15.88 9.77 -19.51
CA VAL A 65 14.92 9.60 -20.62
C VAL A 65 14.51 8.14 -20.77
N GLU A 66 15.49 7.22 -20.74
CA GLU A 66 15.23 5.77 -20.81
C GLU A 66 14.50 5.26 -19.55
N PHE A 67 14.77 5.86 -18.39
CA PHE A 67 14.04 5.52 -17.15
C PHE A 67 12.55 5.91 -17.25
N ASP A 68 12.26 7.11 -17.72
CA ASP A 68 10.88 7.60 -17.86
C ASP A 68 10.08 6.80 -18.89
N SER A 69 10.76 6.27 -19.92
CA SER A 69 10.16 5.36 -20.91
C SER A 69 10.12 3.89 -20.48
N ASN A 70 10.56 3.56 -19.26
CA ASN A 70 10.71 2.20 -18.72
C ASN A 70 11.66 1.29 -19.56
N ASN A 71 12.62 1.88 -20.27
CA ASN A 71 13.58 1.17 -21.13
C ASN A 71 15.02 1.21 -20.59
N ASN A 72 15.27 1.75 -19.40
CA ASN A 72 16.62 1.84 -18.85
C ASN A 72 17.16 0.46 -18.50
N PRO A 73 18.24 -0.03 -19.15
CA PRO A 73 18.80 -1.36 -18.93
C PRO A 73 19.46 -1.53 -17.55
N ASP A 74 19.80 -0.43 -16.88
CA ASP A 74 20.41 -0.41 -15.56
C ASP A 74 19.37 -0.32 -14.42
N PHE A 75 18.09 -0.37 -14.78
CA PHE A 75 16.97 -0.39 -13.85
C PHE A 75 16.12 -1.65 -14.06
N GLN A 76 15.83 -2.35 -12.99
CA GLN A 76 14.87 -3.46 -13.02
C GLN A 76 13.94 -3.41 -11.83
N GLU A 77 12.67 -3.56 -12.09
CA GLU A 77 11.62 -3.73 -11.08
C GLU A 77 11.13 -5.17 -11.09
N ILE A 78 11.05 -5.78 -9.91
CA ILE A 78 10.55 -7.13 -9.68
C ILE A 78 9.27 -6.99 -8.90
N VAL A 79 8.19 -7.53 -9.45
CA VAL A 79 6.87 -7.55 -8.84
C VAL A 79 6.44 -8.99 -8.59
N PRO A 80 5.51 -9.27 -7.66
CA PRO A 80 5.00 -10.61 -7.43
C PRO A 80 4.39 -11.23 -8.69
N GLU A 81 4.65 -12.52 -8.89
CA GLU A 81 3.95 -13.36 -9.87
C GLU A 81 2.85 -14.16 -9.15
N GLY A 82 1.61 -13.71 -9.31
CA GLY A 82 0.49 -14.22 -8.52
C GLY A 82 0.51 -13.65 -7.11
N SER A 83 0.57 -14.49 -6.10
CA SER A 83 0.53 -14.08 -4.68
C SER A 83 1.90 -13.87 -4.03
N ASN A 84 3.00 -14.21 -4.71
CA ASN A 84 4.33 -14.23 -4.08
C ASN A 84 5.43 -13.79 -5.06
N VAL A 85 6.52 -13.26 -4.49
CA VAL A 85 7.79 -13.12 -5.20
C VAL A 85 8.55 -14.44 -5.09
N LYS A 86 8.74 -15.13 -6.23
CA LYS A 86 9.31 -16.46 -6.29
C LYS A 86 10.84 -16.45 -6.34
N ILE A 87 11.47 -17.54 -5.91
CA ILE A 87 12.93 -17.71 -5.94
C ILE A 87 13.51 -17.55 -7.35
N ASP A 88 12.79 -17.97 -8.39
CA ASP A 88 13.30 -17.90 -9.76
C ASP A 88 13.42 -16.47 -10.27
N GLN A 89 12.53 -15.54 -9.83
CA GLN A 89 12.68 -14.12 -10.12
C GLN A 89 13.94 -13.53 -9.48
N ILE A 90 14.24 -13.94 -8.24
CA ILE A 90 15.48 -13.52 -7.54
C ILE A 90 16.73 -14.11 -8.22
N ARG A 91 16.69 -15.38 -8.65
CA ARG A 91 17.79 -15.99 -9.42
C ARG A 91 18.05 -15.29 -10.76
N GLN A 92 16.98 -14.90 -11.47
CA GLN A 92 17.10 -14.13 -12.72
C GLN A 92 17.73 -12.75 -12.46
N MET A 93 17.36 -12.07 -11.39
CA MET A 93 18.01 -10.83 -10.97
C MET A 93 19.50 -11.08 -10.68
N GLN A 94 19.82 -12.12 -9.90
CA GLN A 94 21.19 -12.44 -9.51
C GLN A 94 22.09 -12.76 -10.70
N SER A 95 21.58 -13.39 -11.76
CA SER A 95 22.38 -13.64 -12.97
C SER A 95 22.85 -12.36 -13.64
N LYS A 96 22.14 -11.23 -13.48
CA LYS A 96 22.41 -9.93 -14.10
C LYS A 96 23.08 -8.92 -13.14
N VAL A 97 23.02 -9.18 -11.84
CA VAL A 97 23.52 -8.24 -10.81
C VAL A 97 25.01 -7.96 -10.96
N TYR A 98 25.81 -8.97 -11.36
CA TYR A 98 27.26 -8.85 -11.50
C TYR A 98 27.72 -8.32 -12.87
N GLU A 99 26.80 -8.12 -13.81
CA GLU A 99 27.11 -7.49 -15.10
C GLU A 99 27.29 -5.98 -14.91
N SER A 100 28.27 -5.38 -15.56
CA SER A 100 28.51 -3.94 -15.51
C SER A 100 27.32 -3.13 -16.02
N PRO A 101 27.08 -1.92 -15.49
CA PRO A 101 26.07 -1.00 -16.03
C PRO A 101 26.32 -0.65 -17.50
N ILE A 102 25.26 -0.36 -18.25
CA ILE A 102 25.31 -0.12 -19.70
C ILE A 102 25.24 1.40 -20.03
N ILE A 103 24.36 2.13 -19.38
CA ILE A 103 24.12 3.56 -19.63
C ILE A 103 24.58 4.39 -18.45
N SER A 104 24.26 3.95 -17.24
CA SER A 104 24.54 4.67 -16.00
C SER A 104 25.83 4.16 -15.35
N ARG A 105 26.33 4.81 -14.29
CA ARG A 105 27.44 4.30 -13.47
C ARG A 105 26.98 3.32 -12.40
N LYS A 106 25.68 3.18 -12.20
CA LYS A 106 25.05 2.36 -11.20
C LYS A 106 23.95 1.52 -11.82
N LYS A 107 23.58 0.42 -11.13
CA LYS A 107 22.38 -0.37 -11.38
C LYS A 107 21.46 -0.31 -10.18
N VAL A 108 20.17 -0.23 -10.42
CA VAL A 108 19.18 -0.22 -9.35
C VAL A 108 18.14 -1.31 -9.58
N TYR A 109 17.90 -2.09 -8.54
CA TYR A 109 16.87 -3.12 -8.50
C TYR A 109 15.83 -2.72 -7.44
N ILE A 110 14.55 -2.73 -7.81
CA ILE A 110 13.44 -2.59 -6.87
C ILE A 110 12.73 -3.92 -6.79
N ILE A 111 12.53 -4.45 -5.58
CA ILE A 111 11.66 -5.59 -5.32
C ILE A 111 10.43 -5.04 -4.59
N ASP A 112 9.34 -4.93 -5.34
CA ASP A 112 8.07 -4.44 -4.81
C ASP A 112 7.32 -5.57 -4.12
N ASP A 113 6.52 -5.23 -3.08
CA ASP A 113 5.87 -6.20 -2.22
C ASP A 113 6.83 -7.33 -1.77
N ALA A 114 8.05 -6.95 -1.39
CA ALA A 114 9.12 -7.88 -1.01
C ALA A 114 8.80 -8.69 0.25
N ASP A 115 7.85 -8.26 1.07
CA ASP A 115 7.28 -9.02 2.18
C ASP A 115 6.49 -10.26 1.72
N LEU A 116 6.13 -10.35 0.43
CA LEU A 116 5.55 -11.53 -0.21
C LEU A 116 6.62 -12.50 -0.77
N MET A 117 7.91 -12.23 -0.56
CA MET A 117 8.96 -13.20 -0.91
C MET A 117 8.82 -14.48 -0.09
N THR A 118 8.91 -15.64 -0.75
CA THR A 118 9.02 -16.91 -0.04
C THR A 118 10.33 -16.94 0.77
N LYS A 119 10.41 -17.78 1.81
CA LYS A 119 11.62 -17.90 2.62
C LYS A 119 12.83 -18.30 1.77
N GLU A 120 12.62 -19.13 0.76
CA GLU A 120 13.65 -19.55 -0.18
C GLU A 120 14.15 -18.40 -1.05
N ALA A 121 13.23 -17.51 -1.49
CA ALA A 121 13.59 -16.29 -2.24
C ALA A 121 14.38 -15.32 -1.37
N GLN A 122 13.96 -15.12 -0.11
CA GLN A 122 14.69 -14.28 0.84
C GLN A 122 16.11 -14.83 1.10
N ASN A 123 16.24 -16.14 1.34
CA ASN A 123 17.56 -16.77 1.56
C ASN A 123 18.44 -16.68 0.31
N CYS A 124 17.87 -16.84 -0.88
CA CYS A 124 18.60 -16.68 -2.13
C CYS A 124 19.18 -15.25 -2.25
N LEU A 125 18.42 -14.21 -1.87
CA LEU A 125 18.84 -12.82 -1.94
C LEU A 125 20.00 -12.48 -1.00
N LEU A 126 20.16 -13.20 0.12
CA LEU A 126 21.20 -12.90 1.14
C LEU A 126 22.60 -12.82 0.56
N LYS A 127 22.96 -13.72 -0.36
CA LYS A 127 24.29 -13.71 -0.99
C LYS A 127 24.61 -12.37 -1.67
N THR A 128 23.62 -11.81 -2.38
CA THR A 128 23.79 -10.52 -3.06
C THR A 128 23.82 -9.34 -2.08
N LEU A 129 23.10 -9.46 -0.96
CA LEU A 129 23.11 -8.42 0.08
C LEU A 129 24.41 -8.45 0.92
N GLU A 130 25.07 -9.59 1.03
CA GLU A 130 26.37 -9.74 1.74
C GLU A 130 27.54 -9.21 0.95
N GLU A 131 27.58 -9.52 -0.35
CA GLU A 131 28.68 -9.17 -1.25
C GLU A 131 28.12 -8.47 -2.51
N PRO A 132 27.50 -7.29 -2.35
CA PRO A 132 26.95 -6.57 -3.49
C PRO A 132 28.06 -5.95 -4.34
N PRO A 133 27.95 -5.95 -5.68
CA PRO A 133 28.84 -5.15 -6.52
C PRO A 133 28.73 -3.66 -6.16
N GLU A 134 29.84 -2.94 -6.18
CA GLU A 134 29.90 -1.52 -5.78
C GLU A 134 28.96 -0.61 -6.58
N PHE A 135 28.59 -1.02 -7.79
CA PHE A 135 27.67 -0.27 -8.65
C PHE A 135 26.21 -0.64 -8.47
N VAL A 136 25.86 -1.56 -7.57
CA VAL A 136 24.47 -2.04 -7.37
C VAL A 136 23.83 -1.42 -6.14
N THR A 137 22.58 -1.02 -6.28
CA THR A 137 21.69 -0.67 -5.18
C THR A 137 20.39 -1.48 -5.29
N ILE A 138 19.99 -2.14 -4.20
CA ILE A 138 18.77 -2.93 -4.10
C ILE A 138 17.81 -2.24 -3.14
N ILE A 139 16.56 -2.03 -3.57
CA ILE A 139 15.50 -1.41 -2.76
C ILE A 139 14.39 -2.44 -2.58
N LEU A 140 14.19 -2.89 -1.36
CA LEU A 140 13.08 -3.76 -0.97
C LEU A 140 11.92 -2.89 -0.49
N ILE A 141 10.71 -3.15 -0.94
CA ILE A 141 9.51 -2.45 -0.51
C ILE A 141 8.56 -3.46 0.11
N GLY A 142 8.08 -3.20 1.31
CA GLY A 142 7.11 -4.07 1.98
C GLY A 142 6.16 -3.30 2.87
N SER A 143 5.04 -3.94 3.21
CA SER A 143 4.06 -3.40 4.15
C SER A 143 4.24 -3.96 5.56
N ASN A 144 4.84 -5.13 5.69
CA ASN A 144 5.02 -5.83 6.96
C ASN A 144 6.50 -6.16 7.22
N GLU A 145 7.14 -5.43 8.14
CA GLU A 145 8.53 -5.67 8.52
C GLU A 145 8.76 -7.06 9.12
N SER A 146 7.77 -7.63 9.81
CA SER A 146 7.90 -8.95 10.45
C SER A 146 8.01 -10.11 9.44
N SER A 147 7.61 -9.90 8.19
CA SER A 147 7.73 -10.89 7.11
C SER A 147 9.17 -11.07 6.61
N PHE A 148 10.06 -10.13 6.94
CA PHE A 148 11.47 -10.22 6.53
C PHE A 148 12.32 -10.96 7.55
N LEU A 149 13.23 -11.79 7.06
CA LEU A 149 14.24 -12.44 7.88
C LEU A 149 15.12 -11.41 8.58
N SER A 150 15.52 -11.67 9.82
CA SER A 150 16.44 -10.81 10.56
C SER A 150 17.78 -10.60 9.82
N THR A 151 18.22 -11.59 9.05
CA THR A 151 19.40 -11.54 8.22
C THR A 151 19.30 -10.56 7.05
N ILE A 152 18.11 -10.33 6.48
CA ILE A 152 17.87 -9.26 5.49
C ILE A 152 17.88 -7.90 6.17
N LYS A 153 17.14 -7.78 7.28
CA LYS A 153 17.03 -6.52 8.03
C LYS A 153 18.37 -5.99 8.51
N SER A 154 19.28 -6.86 8.93
CA SER A 154 20.62 -6.46 9.39
C SER A 154 21.55 -5.95 8.28
N ARG A 155 21.19 -6.17 7.00
CA ARG A 155 21.98 -5.78 5.82
C ARG A 155 21.39 -4.62 5.04
N CYS A 156 20.19 -4.14 5.44
CA CYS A 156 19.50 -3.04 4.78
C CYS A 156 19.44 -1.79 5.66
N ILE A 157 19.50 -0.62 5.06
CA ILE A 157 19.05 0.61 5.71
C ILE A 157 17.52 0.58 5.71
N ILE A 158 16.92 0.53 6.91
CA ILE A 158 15.47 0.47 7.05
C ILE A 158 14.92 1.90 7.12
N LEU A 159 13.98 2.22 6.22
CA LEU A 159 13.24 3.47 6.20
C LEU A 159 11.77 3.18 6.50
N ASN A 160 11.32 3.64 7.67
CA ASN A 160 9.94 3.45 8.11
C ASN A 160 9.08 4.63 7.64
N PHE A 161 8.17 4.34 6.72
CA PHE A 161 7.23 5.30 6.16
C PHE A 161 6.04 5.47 7.09
N GLU A 162 5.71 6.73 7.35
CA GLU A 162 4.55 7.11 8.16
C GLU A 162 3.29 7.20 7.31
N ASP A 163 2.15 6.91 7.94
CA ASP A 163 0.85 7.09 7.31
C ASP A 163 0.60 8.58 7.00
N ILE A 164 -0.15 8.85 5.94
CA ILE A 164 -0.44 10.20 5.48
C ILE A 164 -1.63 10.76 6.26
N ASP A 165 -1.50 11.99 6.76
CA ASP A 165 -2.59 12.67 7.46
C ASP A 165 -3.85 12.77 6.61
N SER A 166 -5.02 12.54 7.22
CA SER A 166 -6.32 12.61 6.55
C SER A 166 -6.57 13.94 5.84
N ALA A 167 -6.06 15.05 6.38
CA ALA A 167 -6.15 16.37 5.74
C ALA A 167 -5.40 16.40 4.39
N ASN A 168 -4.21 15.81 4.34
CA ASN A 168 -3.40 15.71 3.13
C ASN A 168 -4.04 14.78 2.10
N ILE A 169 -4.64 13.65 2.54
CA ILE A 169 -5.40 12.76 1.66
C ILE A 169 -6.60 13.50 1.09
N LYS A 170 -7.35 14.24 1.92
CA LYS A 170 -8.52 15.02 1.48
C LYS A 170 -8.12 16.06 0.44
N SER A 171 -7.05 16.81 0.67
CA SER A 171 -6.54 17.81 -0.29
C SER A 171 -6.16 17.16 -1.62
N PHE A 172 -5.39 16.07 -1.58
CA PHE A 172 -5.02 15.32 -2.78
C PHE A 172 -6.24 14.84 -3.57
N MET A 173 -7.22 14.26 -2.89
CA MET A 173 -8.43 13.76 -3.53
C MET A 173 -9.24 14.88 -4.18
N MET A 174 -9.38 16.03 -3.51
CA MET A 174 -10.09 17.19 -4.06
C MET A 174 -9.38 17.80 -5.27
N GLU A 175 -8.06 17.87 -5.25
CA GLU A 175 -7.27 18.41 -6.36
C GLU A 175 -7.29 17.51 -7.59
N ASN A 176 -7.16 16.20 -7.40
CA ASN A 176 -7.06 15.24 -8.50
C ASN A 176 -8.42 14.74 -8.99
N PHE A 177 -9.46 14.77 -8.16
CA PHE A 177 -10.81 14.31 -8.47
C PHE A 177 -11.88 15.36 -8.15
N PRO A 178 -11.78 16.59 -8.70
CA PRO A 178 -12.66 17.73 -8.32
C PRO A 178 -14.12 17.53 -8.70
N LYS A 179 -14.45 16.59 -9.57
CA LYS A 179 -15.83 16.30 -9.99
C LYS A 179 -16.51 15.23 -9.14
N ASP A 180 -15.72 14.50 -8.35
CA ASP A 180 -16.24 13.39 -7.55
C ASP A 180 -16.66 13.90 -6.18
N ASN A 181 -17.89 13.58 -5.78
CA ASN A 181 -18.38 13.85 -4.42
C ASN A 181 -17.83 12.75 -3.48
N ILE A 182 -16.59 12.92 -3.00
CA ILE A 182 -15.90 11.92 -2.20
C ILE A 182 -16.50 11.88 -0.80
N LEU A 183 -16.97 10.71 -0.40
CA LEU A 183 -17.52 10.47 0.94
C LEU A 183 -16.42 10.66 2.01
N GLU A 184 -16.70 11.39 3.06
CA GLU A 184 -15.76 11.65 4.15
C GLU A 184 -15.29 10.34 4.83
N ASN A 185 -16.18 9.37 4.93
CA ASN A 185 -15.88 8.04 5.44
C ASN A 185 -14.83 7.29 4.60
N ILE A 186 -14.73 7.55 3.29
CA ILE A 186 -13.68 6.98 2.41
C ILE A 186 -12.30 7.46 2.85
N ILE A 187 -12.16 8.74 3.20
CA ILE A 187 -10.89 9.31 3.63
C ILE A 187 -10.44 8.69 4.96
N GLU A 188 -11.37 8.46 5.87
CA GLU A 188 -11.08 7.78 7.15
C GLU A 188 -10.75 6.30 6.92
N ALA A 189 -11.52 5.60 6.06
CA ALA A 189 -11.30 4.19 5.73
C ALA A 189 -10.00 3.95 4.94
N ALA A 190 -9.47 4.98 4.31
CA ALA A 190 -8.17 4.93 3.66
C ALA A 190 -7.01 4.73 4.65
N ASN A 191 -7.22 5.05 5.93
CA ASN A 191 -6.29 4.80 7.03
C ASN A 191 -4.84 5.22 6.70
N GLY A 192 -4.68 6.48 6.29
CA GLY A 192 -3.37 7.04 5.98
C GLY A 192 -2.81 6.71 4.59
N SER A 193 -3.58 6.04 3.72
CA SER A 193 -3.13 5.60 2.39
C SER A 193 -3.88 6.29 1.26
N ILE A 194 -3.18 7.09 0.46
CA ILE A 194 -3.75 7.69 -0.77
C ILE A 194 -4.15 6.61 -1.78
N GLY A 195 -3.32 5.57 -1.94
CA GLY A 195 -3.64 4.47 -2.85
C GLY A 195 -4.95 3.77 -2.46
N LYS A 196 -5.16 3.53 -1.16
CA LYS A 196 -6.42 2.98 -0.66
C LYS A 196 -7.60 3.94 -0.85
N ALA A 197 -7.42 5.25 -0.63
CA ALA A 197 -8.46 6.24 -0.87
C ALA A 197 -8.94 6.23 -2.33
N ILE A 198 -8.01 6.11 -3.29
CA ILE A 198 -8.34 6.00 -4.72
C ILE A 198 -9.13 4.73 -5.00
N LEU A 199 -8.69 3.57 -4.50
CA LEU A 199 -9.38 2.29 -4.68
C LEU A 199 -10.81 2.32 -4.12
N LEU A 200 -10.99 2.89 -2.92
CA LEU A 200 -12.31 3.02 -2.31
C LEU A 200 -13.20 3.99 -3.10
N LYS A 201 -12.66 5.09 -3.60
CA LYS A 201 -13.37 6.06 -4.45
C LYS A 201 -13.87 5.39 -5.74
N ASP A 202 -13.06 4.55 -6.37
CA ASP A 202 -13.47 3.87 -7.60
C ASP A 202 -14.65 2.89 -7.40
N LYS A 203 -14.94 2.52 -6.14
CA LYS A 203 -16.08 1.71 -5.71
C LYS A 203 -17.13 2.53 -4.94
N GLN A 204 -17.25 3.82 -5.22
CA GLN A 204 -18.09 4.75 -4.47
C GLN A 204 -19.57 4.35 -4.42
N GLU A 205 -20.11 3.70 -5.44
CA GLU A 205 -21.51 3.22 -5.45
C GLU A 205 -21.76 2.20 -4.32
N LEU A 206 -20.82 1.28 -4.11
CA LEU A 206 -20.86 0.31 -3.01
C LEU A 206 -20.87 1.04 -1.66
N TYR A 207 -19.94 1.96 -1.43
CA TYR A 207 -19.81 2.66 -0.16
C TYR A 207 -20.97 3.63 0.11
N THR A 208 -21.54 4.25 -0.94
CA THR A 208 -22.77 5.05 -0.83
C THR A 208 -23.98 4.19 -0.40
N SER A 209 -24.06 2.96 -0.88
CA SER A 209 -25.11 2.03 -0.49
C SER A 209 -24.94 1.57 0.96
N ILE A 210 -23.71 1.29 1.39
CA ILE A 210 -23.40 0.97 2.79
C ILE A 210 -23.77 2.16 3.71
N ASP A 211 -23.40 3.40 3.33
CA ASP A 211 -23.79 4.60 4.06
C ASP A 211 -25.32 4.71 4.23
N LYS A 212 -26.06 4.47 3.15
CA LYS A 212 -27.54 4.52 3.22
C LYS A 212 -28.12 3.48 4.18
N ILE A 213 -27.58 2.26 4.17
CA ILE A 213 -28.03 1.18 5.06
C ILE A 213 -27.76 1.55 6.51
N PHE A 214 -26.50 1.77 6.85
CA PHE A 214 -26.08 1.91 8.25
C PHE A 214 -26.42 3.28 8.86
N ASN A 215 -26.53 4.34 8.06
CA ASN A 215 -27.00 5.63 8.57
C ASN A 215 -28.49 5.62 8.91
N ASN A 216 -29.30 4.83 8.19
CA ASN A 216 -30.75 4.76 8.39
C ASN A 216 -31.22 3.48 9.12
N ILE A 217 -30.31 2.66 9.65
CA ILE A 217 -30.60 1.36 10.22
C ILE A 217 -31.65 1.41 11.35
N GLU A 218 -31.70 2.51 12.09
CA GLU A 218 -32.70 2.74 13.17
C GLU A 218 -34.12 2.89 12.63
N SER A 219 -34.32 3.27 11.38
CA SER A 219 -35.64 3.51 10.77
C SER A 219 -36.05 2.43 9.77
N LEU A 220 -35.15 1.55 9.39
CA LEU A 220 -35.39 0.47 8.43
C LEU A 220 -35.93 -0.77 9.14
N SER A 221 -36.90 -1.48 8.51
CA SER A 221 -37.23 -2.83 8.95
C SER A 221 -36.07 -3.77 8.67
N LEU A 222 -35.99 -4.89 9.42
CA LEU A 222 -34.95 -5.91 9.18
C LEU A 222 -34.99 -6.42 7.73
N ILE A 223 -36.18 -6.63 7.18
CA ILE A 223 -36.37 -7.13 5.81
C ILE A 223 -35.84 -6.10 4.80
N ASP A 224 -36.12 -4.80 4.98
CA ASP A 224 -35.63 -3.76 4.10
C ASP A 224 -34.11 -3.63 4.18
N THR A 225 -33.54 -3.76 5.37
CA THR A 225 -32.09 -3.74 5.60
C THR A 225 -31.39 -4.89 4.87
N LEU A 226 -31.92 -6.11 4.96
CA LEU A 226 -31.39 -7.28 4.26
C LEU A 226 -31.54 -7.16 2.74
N ASN A 227 -32.69 -6.67 2.25
CA ASN A 227 -32.92 -6.49 0.81
C ASN A 227 -31.98 -5.45 0.19
N THR A 228 -31.55 -4.44 0.94
CA THR A 228 -30.59 -3.43 0.46
C THR A 228 -29.14 -3.92 0.51
N ALA A 229 -28.87 -5.05 1.14
CA ALA A 229 -27.51 -5.61 1.26
C ALA A 229 -27.01 -6.36 0.01
N ASP A 230 -27.82 -6.50 -1.03
CA ASP A 230 -27.47 -7.21 -2.28
C ASP A 230 -26.13 -6.78 -2.89
N ILE A 231 -25.81 -5.48 -2.84
CA ILE A 231 -24.56 -4.96 -3.35
C ILE A 231 -23.36 -5.42 -2.51
N ILE A 232 -23.55 -5.59 -1.21
CA ILE A 232 -22.52 -6.12 -0.29
C ILE A 232 -22.22 -7.57 -0.64
N TYR A 233 -23.25 -8.39 -0.89
CA TYR A 233 -23.07 -9.82 -1.23
C TYR A 233 -22.26 -10.01 -2.51
N LYS A 234 -22.41 -9.11 -3.49
CA LYS A 234 -21.68 -9.14 -4.76
C LYS A 234 -20.22 -8.70 -4.65
N SER A 235 -19.84 -8.09 -3.53
CA SER A 235 -18.53 -7.47 -3.33
C SER A 235 -17.63 -8.25 -2.37
N GLN A 236 -17.66 -9.58 -2.45
CA GLN A 236 -16.92 -10.49 -1.56
C GLN A 236 -15.39 -10.24 -1.58
N GLU A 237 -14.84 -9.76 -2.68
CA GLU A 237 -13.41 -9.45 -2.79
C GLU A 237 -12.99 -8.32 -1.84
N ASP A 238 -13.91 -7.39 -1.56
CA ASP A 238 -13.70 -6.22 -0.71
C ASP A 238 -14.13 -6.44 0.75
N LYS A 239 -14.36 -7.66 1.16
CA LYS A 239 -14.99 -8.02 2.45
C LYS A 239 -14.36 -7.33 3.67
N TYR A 240 -13.05 -7.18 3.72
CA TYR A 240 -12.38 -6.54 4.85
C TYR A 240 -12.49 -5.02 4.81
N ASP A 241 -12.42 -4.42 3.62
CA ASP A 241 -12.61 -2.97 3.45
C ASP A 241 -14.05 -2.56 3.73
N ILE A 242 -15.02 -3.39 3.34
CA ILE A 242 -16.45 -3.23 3.67
C ILE A 242 -16.65 -3.23 5.19
N LEU A 243 -16.12 -4.23 5.90
CA LEU A 243 -16.25 -4.33 7.35
C LEU A 243 -15.55 -3.17 8.08
N GLU A 244 -14.40 -2.72 7.56
CA GLU A 244 -13.71 -1.54 8.10
C GLU A 244 -14.56 -0.28 7.92
N TYR A 245 -15.15 -0.10 6.74
CA TYR A 245 -16.02 1.03 6.43
C TYR A 245 -17.28 1.04 7.31
N ILE A 246 -17.94 -0.11 7.48
CA ILE A 246 -19.08 -0.26 8.40
C ILE A 246 -18.67 0.12 9.82
N ASN A 247 -17.52 -0.34 10.28
CA ASN A 247 -17.01 -0.03 11.62
C ASN A 247 -16.83 1.48 11.84
N ILE A 248 -16.35 2.22 10.83
CA ILE A 248 -16.22 3.68 10.89
C ILE A 248 -17.58 4.37 11.07
N ILE A 249 -18.59 3.93 10.32
CA ILE A 249 -19.94 4.50 10.44
C ILE A 249 -20.51 4.26 11.85
N LEU A 250 -20.40 3.01 12.33
CA LEU A 250 -20.90 2.62 13.65
C LEU A 250 -20.16 3.34 14.78
N TYR A 251 -18.85 3.52 14.65
CA TYR A 251 -18.06 4.28 15.62
C TYR A 251 -18.45 5.76 15.68
N LYS A 252 -18.81 6.37 14.54
CA LYS A 252 -19.33 7.74 14.50
C LYS A 252 -20.70 7.84 15.20
N LYS A 253 -21.56 6.85 15.01
CA LYS A 253 -22.86 6.76 15.69
C LYS A 253 -22.69 6.54 17.20
N LEU A 254 -21.75 5.71 17.61
CA LEU A 254 -21.42 5.46 19.02
C LEU A 254 -21.08 6.76 19.78
N LYS A 255 -20.41 7.72 19.15
CA LYS A 255 -20.11 9.03 19.80
C LYS A 255 -21.37 9.78 20.24
N ASN A 256 -22.49 9.53 19.57
CA ASN A 256 -23.77 10.22 19.83
C ASN A 256 -24.78 9.33 20.55
N ASN A 257 -24.65 8.00 20.47
CA ASN A 257 -25.61 7.05 21.04
C ASN A 257 -24.89 5.80 21.54
N MET A 258 -24.97 5.54 22.84
CA MET A 258 -24.30 4.38 23.49
C MET A 258 -24.89 3.03 23.11
N ASN A 259 -26.07 2.97 22.50
CA ASN A 259 -26.66 1.72 21.97
C ASN A 259 -25.76 1.07 20.88
N TYR A 260 -24.84 1.82 20.30
CA TYR A 260 -23.87 1.31 19.33
C TYR A 260 -22.61 0.67 19.94
N LEU A 261 -22.52 0.57 21.29
CA LEU A 261 -21.29 0.08 21.93
C LEU A 261 -20.93 -1.35 21.50
N ASN A 262 -21.92 -2.25 21.50
CA ASN A 262 -21.71 -3.65 21.15
C ASN A 262 -21.54 -3.88 19.64
N THR A 263 -22.03 -2.97 18.81
CA THR A 263 -21.99 -3.14 17.34
C THR A 263 -20.55 -3.24 16.80
N ILE A 264 -19.58 -2.58 17.44
CA ILE A 264 -18.16 -2.68 17.08
C ILE A 264 -17.63 -4.09 17.31
N ASN A 265 -18.00 -4.73 18.42
CA ASN A 265 -17.63 -6.12 18.71
C ASN A 265 -18.24 -7.09 17.69
N ILE A 266 -19.47 -6.83 17.25
CA ILE A 266 -20.17 -7.63 16.24
C ILE A 266 -19.41 -7.57 14.90
N VAL A 267 -18.93 -6.40 14.49
CA VAL A 267 -18.10 -6.26 13.28
C VAL A 267 -16.77 -7.01 13.42
N GLU A 268 -16.11 -6.92 14.57
CA GLU A 268 -14.85 -7.64 14.81
C GLU A 268 -15.05 -9.17 14.81
N ASP A 269 -16.16 -9.66 15.32
CA ASP A 269 -16.50 -11.08 15.26
C ASP A 269 -16.80 -11.55 13.83
N ALA A 270 -17.45 -10.72 13.01
CA ALA A 270 -17.61 -10.99 11.59
C ALA A 270 -16.25 -11.08 10.87
N LYS A 271 -15.32 -10.17 11.16
CA LYS A 271 -13.93 -10.22 10.64
C LYS A 271 -13.23 -11.53 11.03
N LYS A 272 -13.35 -11.96 12.29
CA LYS A 272 -12.78 -13.25 12.77
C LYS A 272 -13.37 -14.45 12.04
N ARG A 273 -14.70 -14.50 11.85
CA ARG A 273 -15.40 -15.55 11.11
C ARG A 273 -14.92 -15.64 9.66
N LEU A 274 -14.77 -14.50 8.98
CA LEU A 274 -14.28 -14.47 7.60
C LEU A 274 -12.81 -14.90 7.50
N LYS A 275 -11.96 -14.55 8.47
CA LYS A 275 -10.58 -15.08 8.57
C LYS A 275 -10.55 -16.61 8.77
N ALA A 276 -11.55 -17.18 9.46
CA ALA A 276 -11.72 -18.61 9.62
C ALA A 276 -12.43 -19.30 8.42
N ASN A 277 -12.53 -18.62 7.27
CA ASN A 277 -13.15 -19.11 6.04
C ASN A 277 -14.65 -19.45 6.16
N SER A 278 -15.39 -18.74 7.01
CA SER A 278 -16.85 -18.84 7.05
C SER A 278 -17.48 -18.37 5.74
N ASN A 279 -18.70 -18.86 5.45
CA ASN A 279 -19.46 -18.38 4.29
C ASN A 279 -19.70 -16.87 4.37
N TYR A 280 -19.35 -16.16 3.32
CA TYR A 280 -19.41 -14.70 3.26
C TYR A 280 -20.84 -14.17 3.46
N ASN A 281 -21.80 -14.64 2.64
CA ASN A 281 -23.17 -14.14 2.69
C ASN A 281 -23.83 -14.39 4.05
N MET A 282 -23.68 -15.59 4.59
CA MET A 282 -24.20 -15.92 5.93
C MET A 282 -23.55 -15.07 7.03
N THR A 283 -22.28 -14.69 6.87
CA THR A 283 -21.60 -13.83 7.83
C THR A 283 -22.13 -12.40 7.76
N ILE A 284 -22.40 -11.89 6.55
CA ILE A 284 -22.99 -10.56 6.34
C ILE A 284 -24.44 -10.51 6.84
N ASP A 285 -25.26 -11.56 6.56
CA ASP A 285 -26.61 -11.67 7.10
C ASP A 285 -26.62 -11.60 8.63
N ASN A 286 -25.78 -12.44 9.25
CA ASN A 286 -25.65 -12.47 10.71
C ASN A 286 -25.17 -11.12 11.27
N LEU A 287 -24.20 -10.47 10.60
CA LEU A 287 -23.73 -9.14 10.97
C LEU A 287 -24.88 -8.12 10.98
N ILE A 288 -25.64 -8.04 9.88
CA ILE A 288 -26.72 -7.08 9.70
C ILE A 288 -27.85 -7.32 10.72
N MET A 289 -28.27 -8.60 10.87
CA MET A 289 -29.30 -8.98 11.81
C MET A 289 -28.91 -8.64 13.25
N THR A 290 -27.72 -9.05 13.68
CA THR A 290 -27.25 -8.83 15.05
C THR A 290 -27.06 -7.34 15.35
N ILE A 291 -26.58 -6.53 14.40
CA ILE A 291 -26.50 -5.06 14.57
C ILE A 291 -27.91 -4.46 14.68
N TRP A 292 -28.85 -4.92 13.83
CA TRP A 292 -30.22 -4.44 13.85
C TRP A 292 -30.90 -4.75 15.19
N GLU A 293 -30.77 -5.98 15.70
CA GLU A 293 -31.31 -6.41 17.00
C GLU A 293 -30.70 -5.65 18.17
N GLU A 294 -29.42 -5.29 18.12
CA GLU A 294 -28.75 -4.54 19.18
C GLU A 294 -29.24 -3.07 19.27
N ILE A 295 -29.68 -2.51 18.15
CA ILE A 295 -30.09 -1.10 18.07
C ILE A 295 -31.58 -0.92 18.39
N HIS A 296 -32.44 -1.93 18.12
CA HIS A 296 -33.89 -1.90 18.32
C HIS A 296 -34.32 -2.63 19.59
#